data_0d915b7acff1a3f2c5144761b6b8987d
#
_entry.id   0d915b7acff1a3f2c5144761b6b8987d
#
_cell.length_a   1.000
_cell.length_b   1.000
_cell.length_c   1.000
_cell.angle_alpha   90.00
_cell.angle_beta   90.00
_cell.angle_gamma   90.00
#
_symmetry.space_group_name_H-M   'P 1'
#
loop_
_entity.id
_entity.type
_entity.pdbx_description
1 polymer ?
#
loop_
_entity_poly.entity_id
_entity_poly.type
_entity_poly.pdbx_seq_one_letter_code
_entity_poly.pdbx_strand_id
1 'polypeptide(L)'
;DVAYSVHDLEDGIVGGHIDPTKIDTDAVWGVVRDWYLPEGQDAALAEALSQLQMLDSWVTQPYDGSRRGLAALKDMTSDLIGVFCGEVHEATRARHGDQPFVRYRGDLVIPERTLVKIAVLKGIAAHYVMRTPDRMALMERQRSVIHELYDELQRGGDRHLAPALRADFAAAADDAARQRVWIDQIASLTDDSCVRLHQRLVQRS
;
A
#
# COMPACT_ATOMS: atom_id res chain seq x y z
N ASP A 1 3.09 6.92 3.53
CA ASP A 1 3.82 5.67 3.21
C ASP A 1 4.38 4.97 4.44
N VAL A 2 5.05 5.69 5.37
CA VAL A 2 5.66 5.09 6.58
C VAL A 2 4.64 4.35 7.43
N ALA A 3 3.55 5.01 7.81
CA ALA A 3 2.52 4.41 8.65
C ALA A 3 1.93 3.13 8.03
N TYR A 4 1.68 3.13 6.72
CA TYR A 4 1.16 1.95 6.02
C TYR A 4 2.14 0.78 6.07
N SER A 5 3.43 1.00 5.77
CA SER A 5 4.41 -0.10 5.78
C SER A 5 4.60 -0.72 7.17
N VAL A 6 4.46 0.07 8.23
CA VAL A 6 4.55 -0.42 9.61
C VAL A 6 3.28 -1.18 10.00
N HIS A 7 2.10 -0.68 9.62
CA HIS A 7 0.85 -1.40 9.87
C HIS A 7 0.73 -2.68 9.05
N ASP A 8 1.19 -2.68 7.79
CA ASP A 8 1.22 -3.90 6.98
C ASP A 8 2.10 -4.99 7.61
N LEU A 9 3.24 -4.60 8.22
CA LEU A 9 4.08 -5.51 9.00
C LEU A 9 3.33 -6.06 10.22
N GLU A 10 2.70 -5.19 11.01
CA GLU A 10 1.92 -5.57 12.19
C GLU A 10 0.78 -6.53 11.82
N ASP A 11 -0.02 -6.16 10.84
CA ASP A 11 -1.16 -6.97 10.38
C ASP A 11 -0.70 -8.32 9.82
N GLY A 12 0.44 -8.35 9.12
CA GLY A 12 1.04 -9.58 8.64
C GLY A 12 1.50 -10.50 9.77
N ILE A 13 2.03 -9.97 10.88
CA ILE A 13 2.42 -10.72 12.06
C ILE A 13 1.16 -11.24 12.79
N VAL A 14 0.16 -10.38 13.01
CA VAL A 14 -1.10 -10.76 13.67
C VAL A 14 -1.85 -11.82 12.86
N GLY A 15 -1.82 -11.71 11.54
CA GLY A 15 -2.41 -12.68 10.61
C GLY A 15 -1.64 -13.99 10.49
N GLY A 16 -0.47 -14.11 11.14
CA GLY A 16 0.36 -15.32 11.08
C GLY A 16 1.09 -15.52 9.75
N HIS A 17 1.13 -14.50 8.90
CA HIS A 17 1.84 -14.54 7.62
C HIS A 17 3.33 -14.20 7.77
N ILE A 18 3.68 -13.37 8.74
CA ILE A 18 5.04 -12.92 9.01
C ILE A 18 5.50 -13.43 10.37
N ASP A 19 6.61 -14.15 10.39
CA ASP A 19 7.38 -14.42 11.61
C ASP A 19 8.56 -13.44 11.66
N PRO A 20 8.53 -12.44 12.55
CA PRO A 20 9.58 -11.41 12.60
C PRO A 20 10.95 -11.96 13.01
N THR A 21 10.99 -13.21 13.48
CA THR A 21 12.22 -13.92 13.88
C THR A 21 12.84 -14.74 12.75
N LYS A 22 12.13 -14.91 11.62
CA LYS A 22 12.53 -15.79 10.50
C LYS A 22 12.25 -15.12 9.15
N ILE A 23 12.88 -14.00 8.90
CA ILE A 23 12.73 -13.29 7.63
C ILE A 23 13.70 -13.89 6.61
N ASP A 24 13.15 -14.39 5.49
CA ASP A 24 13.94 -14.80 4.32
C ASP A 24 14.45 -13.56 3.58
N THR A 25 15.66 -13.15 3.93
CA THR A 25 16.25 -11.91 3.41
C THR A 25 16.48 -11.97 1.91
N ASP A 26 16.88 -13.10 1.34
CA ASP A 26 17.17 -13.22 -0.09
C ASP A 26 15.90 -13.00 -0.92
N ALA A 27 14.81 -13.63 -0.50
CA ALA A 27 13.51 -13.47 -1.15
C ALA A 27 12.97 -12.05 -0.97
N VAL A 28 13.08 -11.47 0.23
CA VAL A 28 12.65 -10.09 0.51
C VAL A 28 13.46 -9.07 -0.29
N TRP A 29 14.80 -9.24 -0.39
CA TRP A 29 15.64 -8.32 -1.19
C TRP A 29 15.26 -8.34 -2.68
N GLY A 30 14.89 -9.52 -3.21
CA GLY A 30 14.35 -9.62 -4.55
C GLY A 30 13.11 -8.74 -4.73
N VAL A 31 12.16 -8.80 -3.80
CA VAL A 31 10.94 -7.97 -3.83
C VAL A 31 11.24 -6.48 -3.66
N VAL A 32 12.18 -6.12 -2.77
CA VAL A 32 12.59 -4.72 -2.57
C VAL A 32 13.13 -4.13 -3.86
N ARG A 33 14.01 -4.83 -4.55
CA ARG A 33 14.56 -4.37 -5.85
C ARG A 33 13.51 -4.30 -6.95
N ASP A 34 12.64 -5.31 -7.04
CA ASP A 34 11.61 -5.34 -8.07
C ASP A 34 10.59 -4.19 -7.95
N TRP A 35 10.23 -3.79 -6.72
CA TRP A 35 9.06 -2.95 -6.50
C TRP A 35 9.35 -1.58 -5.90
N TYR A 36 10.43 -1.43 -5.15
CA TYR A 36 10.62 -0.24 -4.30
C TYR A 36 11.95 0.46 -4.48
N LEU A 37 13.03 -0.28 -4.66
CA LEU A 37 14.39 0.27 -4.69
C LEU A 37 15.26 -0.55 -5.66
N PRO A 38 15.15 -0.35 -6.99
CA PRO A 38 15.87 -1.14 -7.99
C PRO A 38 17.39 -1.16 -7.81
N GLU A 39 17.97 -0.05 -7.33
CA GLU A 39 19.41 0.09 -7.06
C GLU A 39 19.80 -0.39 -5.64
N GLY A 40 18.88 -0.99 -4.89
CA GLY A 40 19.10 -1.43 -3.52
C GLY A 40 20.17 -2.51 -3.43
N GLN A 41 21.29 -2.19 -2.74
CA GLN A 41 22.37 -3.15 -2.48
C GLN A 41 22.05 -3.99 -1.26
N ASP A 42 22.33 -5.29 -1.30
CA ASP A 42 22.02 -6.23 -0.23
C ASP A 42 22.64 -5.82 1.10
N ALA A 43 23.87 -5.29 1.08
CA ALA A 43 24.55 -4.81 2.29
C ALA A 43 23.78 -3.64 2.96
N ALA A 44 23.25 -2.70 2.17
CA ALA A 44 22.46 -1.58 2.69
C ALA A 44 21.09 -2.04 3.22
N LEU A 45 20.45 -3.01 2.53
CA LEU A 45 19.19 -3.60 2.98
C LEU A 45 19.36 -4.39 4.28
N ALA A 46 20.44 -5.18 4.39
CA ALA A 46 20.77 -5.94 5.60
C ALA A 46 21.09 -5.02 6.79
N GLU A 47 21.85 -3.96 6.57
CA GLU A 47 22.14 -2.95 7.59
C GLU A 47 20.84 -2.26 8.06
N ALA A 48 19.95 -1.88 7.13
CA ALA A 48 18.68 -1.27 7.47
C ALA A 48 17.78 -2.20 8.31
N LEU A 49 17.71 -3.49 7.95
CA LEU A 49 16.98 -4.49 8.73
C LEU A 49 17.58 -4.65 10.12
N SER A 50 18.93 -4.74 10.21
CA SER A 50 19.62 -4.85 11.49
C SER A 50 19.33 -3.67 12.41
N GLN A 51 19.35 -2.44 11.88
CA GLN A 51 18.99 -1.24 12.64
C GLN A 51 17.55 -1.25 13.15
N LEU A 52 16.59 -1.75 12.35
CA LEU A 52 15.21 -1.92 12.79
C LEU A 52 15.10 -2.96 13.91
N GLN A 53 15.80 -4.09 13.78
CA GLN A 53 15.81 -5.17 14.77
C GLN A 53 16.54 -4.79 16.08
N MET A 54 17.37 -3.76 16.08
CA MET A 54 18.03 -3.23 17.28
C MET A 54 17.14 -2.32 18.14
N LEU A 55 15.95 -1.97 17.69
CA LEU A 55 15.01 -1.23 18.52
C LEU A 55 14.53 -2.10 19.68
N ASP A 56 14.51 -1.55 20.89
CA ASP A 56 14.09 -2.27 22.11
C ASP A 56 12.67 -2.82 22.00
N SER A 57 11.81 -2.16 21.23
CA SER A 57 10.43 -2.57 20.96
C SER A 57 10.31 -3.63 19.87
N TRP A 58 11.39 -3.97 19.14
CA TRP A 58 11.29 -4.99 18.11
C TRP A 58 10.92 -6.35 18.70
N VAL A 59 9.84 -6.94 18.17
CA VAL A 59 9.36 -8.23 18.66
C VAL A 59 10.29 -9.36 18.26
N THR A 60 10.81 -10.09 19.25
CA THR A 60 11.79 -11.18 19.10
C THR A 60 11.19 -12.56 19.27
N GLN A 61 9.87 -12.64 19.42
CA GLN A 61 9.11 -13.88 19.55
C GLN A 61 7.95 -13.89 18.55
N PRO A 62 7.58 -15.05 18.02
CA PRO A 62 6.35 -15.17 17.22
C PRO A 62 5.13 -14.70 18.00
N TYR A 63 4.17 -14.11 17.30
CA TYR A 63 2.90 -13.70 17.94
C TYR A 63 2.10 -14.93 18.39
N ASP A 64 1.72 -14.94 19.66
CA ASP A 64 1.07 -16.06 20.34
C ASP A 64 -0.48 -15.89 20.48
N GLY A 65 -1.05 -14.83 19.89
CA GLY A 65 -2.47 -14.51 20.02
C GLY A 65 -2.84 -13.86 21.36
N SER A 66 -1.89 -13.63 22.25
CA SER A 66 -2.16 -13.04 23.55
C SER A 66 -2.34 -11.52 23.51
N ARG A 67 -3.05 -10.97 24.51
CA ARG A 67 -3.14 -9.51 24.68
C ARG A 67 -1.78 -8.86 24.94
N ARG A 68 -0.86 -9.59 25.57
CA ARG A 68 0.51 -9.12 25.83
C ARG A 68 1.30 -9.05 24.53
N GLY A 69 1.20 -10.08 23.70
CA GLY A 69 1.81 -10.10 22.37
C GLY A 69 1.27 -8.97 21.49
N LEU A 70 -0.04 -8.74 21.51
CA LEU A 70 -0.64 -7.62 20.76
C LEU A 70 -0.16 -6.26 21.28
N ALA A 71 -0.03 -6.08 22.60
CA ALA A 71 0.51 -4.85 23.17
C ALA A 71 1.97 -4.60 22.74
N ALA A 72 2.81 -5.64 22.70
CA ALA A 72 4.19 -5.54 22.22
C ALA A 72 4.27 -5.16 20.72
N LEU A 73 3.37 -5.68 19.89
CA LEU A 73 3.28 -5.28 18.49
C LEU A 73 2.86 -3.82 18.32
N LYS A 74 1.89 -3.35 19.12
CA LYS A 74 1.48 -1.94 19.11
C LYS A 74 2.60 -1.00 19.58
N ASP A 75 3.40 -1.42 20.54
CA ASP A 75 4.57 -0.70 21.03
C ASP A 75 5.63 -0.59 19.91
N MET A 76 5.96 -1.70 19.27
CA MET A 76 6.85 -1.72 18.10
C MET A 76 6.34 -0.81 16.97
N THR A 77 5.06 -0.86 16.64
CA THR A 77 4.44 -0.01 15.61
C THR A 77 4.58 1.48 15.96
N SER A 78 4.30 1.84 17.20
CA SER A 78 4.42 3.21 17.68
C SER A 78 5.86 3.74 17.61
N ASP A 79 6.82 2.93 18.05
CA ASP A 79 8.23 3.30 18.04
C ASP A 79 8.79 3.44 16.62
N LEU A 80 8.47 2.51 15.72
CA LEU A 80 8.87 2.59 14.32
C LEU A 80 8.35 3.87 13.66
N ILE A 81 7.09 4.22 13.87
CA ILE A 81 6.51 5.47 13.36
C ILE A 81 7.24 6.67 13.98
N GLY A 82 7.51 6.63 15.29
CA GLY A 82 8.23 7.68 16.00
C GLY A 82 9.64 7.91 15.46
N VAL A 83 10.41 6.84 15.24
CA VAL A 83 11.76 6.90 14.67
C VAL A 83 11.73 7.52 13.26
N PHE A 84 10.85 7.05 12.39
CA PHE A 84 10.75 7.58 11.04
C PHE A 84 10.31 9.05 11.01
N CYS A 85 9.32 9.42 11.81
CA CYS A 85 8.89 10.80 11.92
C CYS A 85 10.00 11.71 12.46
N GLY A 86 10.77 11.23 13.43
CA GLY A 86 11.94 11.94 13.99
C GLY A 86 13.01 12.18 12.93
N GLU A 87 13.46 11.13 12.23
CA GLU A 87 14.49 11.23 11.20
C GLU A 87 14.09 12.21 10.08
N VAL A 88 12.84 12.15 9.63
CA VAL A 88 12.31 13.03 8.58
C VAL A 88 12.16 14.46 9.09
N HIS A 89 11.68 14.65 10.32
CA HIS A 89 11.55 15.97 10.93
C HIS A 89 12.92 16.65 11.06
N GLU A 90 13.91 15.95 11.60
CA GLU A 90 15.29 16.45 11.75
C GLU A 90 15.90 16.85 10.41
N ALA A 91 15.83 15.98 9.41
CA ALA A 91 16.35 16.24 8.07
C ALA A 91 15.67 17.43 7.41
N THR A 92 14.34 17.53 7.56
CA THR A 92 13.57 18.62 6.99
C THR A 92 13.92 19.96 7.68
N ARG A 93 14.06 19.97 9.00
CA ARG A 93 14.50 21.15 9.75
C ARG A 93 15.94 21.55 9.43
N ALA A 94 16.82 20.58 9.30
CA ALA A 94 18.21 20.84 8.89
C ALA A 94 18.29 21.51 7.51
N ARG A 95 17.40 21.15 6.59
CA ARG A 95 17.35 21.70 5.22
C ARG A 95 16.71 23.09 5.17
N HIS A 96 15.60 23.31 5.90
CA HIS A 96 14.73 24.48 5.74
C HIS A 96 14.73 25.43 6.95
N GLY A 97 15.38 25.05 8.07
CA GLY A 97 15.35 25.82 9.31
C GLY A 97 14.04 25.69 10.08
N ASP A 98 13.93 26.48 11.17
CA ASP A 98 12.81 26.40 12.13
C ASP A 98 11.63 27.31 11.78
N GLN A 99 11.69 28.01 10.66
CA GLN A 99 10.58 28.87 10.24
C GLN A 99 9.32 28.07 9.92
N PRO A 100 8.13 28.64 10.15
CA PRO A 100 6.88 27.98 9.77
C PRO A 100 6.86 27.66 8.27
N PHE A 101 6.48 26.43 7.93
CA PHE A 101 6.28 26.06 6.55
C PHE A 101 5.05 26.73 5.98
N VAL A 102 5.20 27.32 4.79
CA VAL A 102 4.09 27.77 3.96
C VAL A 102 4.06 26.92 2.69
N ARG A 103 2.87 26.72 2.15
CA ARG A 103 2.63 25.91 0.97
C ARG A 103 3.60 26.30 -0.18
N TYR A 104 4.23 25.29 -0.79
CA TYR A 104 5.19 25.43 -1.89
C TYR A 104 6.56 26.07 -1.53
N ARG A 105 6.87 26.28 -0.26
CA ARG A 105 8.17 26.83 0.16
C ARG A 105 9.14 25.80 0.75
N GLY A 106 8.71 24.59 0.95
CA GLY A 106 9.57 23.52 1.45
C GLY A 106 8.94 22.18 1.24
N ASP A 107 9.75 21.24 0.80
CA ASP A 107 9.38 19.84 0.64
C ASP A 107 9.89 19.05 1.84
N LEU A 108 9.20 17.94 2.14
CA LEU A 108 9.63 16.99 3.15
C LEU A 108 10.96 16.35 2.70
N VAL A 109 11.95 16.36 3.58
CA VAL A 109 13.25 15.73 3.33
C VAL A 109 13.28 14.37 4.01
N ILE A 110 13.30 13.32 3.20
CA ILE A 110 13.41 11.94 3.70
C ILE A 110 14.86 11.49 3.50
N PRO A 111 15.61 11.19 4.56
CA PRO A 111 16.96 10.67 4.43
C PRO A 111 16.99 9.36 3.65
N GLU A 112 18.06 9.14 2.87
CA GLU A 112 18.22 7.91 2.08
C GLU A 112 18.16 6.65 2.98
N ARG A 113 18.84 6.68 4.14
CA ARG A 113 18.77 5.59 5.11
C ARG A 113 17.35 5.26 5.58
N THR A 114 16.49 6.29 5.70
CA THR A 114 15.09 6.14 6.08
C THR A 114 14.28 5.52 4.93
N LEU A 115 14.55 5.93 3.69
CA LEU A 115 13.94 5.31 2.51
C LEU A 115 14.28 3.83 2.40
N VAL A 116 15.53 3.45 2.67
CA VAL A 116 15.96 2.04 2.65
C VAL A 116 15.22 1.24 3.72
N LYS A 117 15.12 1.75 4.96
CA LYS A 117 14.34 1.09 6.04
C LYS A 117 12.87 0.90 5.65
N ILE A 118 12.25 1.92 5.07
CA ILE A 118 10.86 1.85 4.60
C ILE A 118 10.73 0.79 3.48
N ALA A 119 11.67 0.77 2.54
CA ALA A 119 11.67 -0.21 1.46
C ALA A 119 11.81 -1.65 1.99
N VAL A 120 12.62 -1.86 3.02
CA VAL A 120 12.75 -3.16 3.71
C VAL A 120 11.42 -3.60 4.32
N LEU A 121 10.74 -2.72 5.09
CA LEU A 121 9.44 -3.04 5.67
C LEU A 121 8.38 -3.34 4.61
N LYS A 122 8.33 -2.54 3.55
CA LYS A 122 7.45 -2.77 2.40
C LYS A 122 7.77 -4.10 1.70
N GLY A 123 9.05 -4.43 1.53
CA GLY A 123 9.48 -5.69 0.94
C GLY A 123 9.04 -6.91 1.76
N ILE A 124 9.16 -6.84 3.08
CA ILE A 124 8.67 -7.89 3.99
C ILE A 124 7.16 -8.07 3.82
N ALA A 125 6.37 -7.00 3.94
CA ALA A 125 4.93 -7.07 3.78
C ALA A 125 4.52 -7.56 2.38
N ALA A 126 5.19 -7.09 1.33
CA ALA A 126 4.91 -7.51 -0.03
C ALA A 126 5.23 -9.00 -0.25
N HIS A 127 6.37 -9.48 0.25
CA HIS A 127 6.75 -10.88 0.11
C HIS A 127 5.78 -11.82 0.81
N TYR A 128 5.52 -11.58 2.09
CA TYR A 128 4.77 -12.52 2.92
C TYR A 128 3.23 -12.37 2.84
N VAL A 129 2.73 -11.20 2.46
CA VAL A 129 1.28 -10.92 2.46
C VAL A 129 0.76 -10.69 1.04
N MET A 130 1.38 -9.77 0.28
CA MET A 130 0.79 -9.32 -0.98
C MET A 130 1.05 -10.28 -2.15
N ARG A 131 2.18 -11.01 -2.15
CA ARG A 131 2.61 -11.93 -3.22
C ARG A 131 2.26 -13.39 -2.94
N THR A 132 1.43 -13.68 -1.97
CA THR A 132 0.95 -15.05 -1.76
C THR A 132 0.12 -15.51 -2.97
N PRO A 133 0.20 -16.81 -3.39
CA PRO A 133 -0.53 -17.31 -4.55
C PRO A 133 -2.03 -17.03 -4.49
N ASP A 134 -2.65 -17.19 -3.34
CA ASP A 134 -4.08 -16.93 -3.13
C ASP A 134 -4.42 -15.45 -3.32
N ARG A 135 -3.57 -14.56 -2.82
CA ARG A 135 -3.74 -13.12 -2.96
C ARG A 135 -3.59 -12.69 -4.43
N MET A 136 -2.58 -13.23 -5.11
CA MET A 136 -2.36 -12.96 -6.54
C MET A 136 -3.54 -13.45 -7.38
N ALA A 137 -4.07 -14.64 -7.10
CA ALA A 137 -5.25 -15.16 -7.78
C ALA A 137 -6.51 -14.32 -7.50
N LEU A 138 -6.65 -13.80 -6.28
CA LEU A 138 -7.74 -12.88 -5.94
C LEU A 138 -7.63 -11.56 -6.71
N MET A 139 -6.45 -10.95 -6.73
CA MET A 139 -6.19 -9.69 -7.46
C MET A 139 -6.44 -9.85 -8.95
N GLU A 140 -6.07 -10.99 -9.55
CA GLU A 140 -6.34 -11.26 -10.96
C GLU A 140 -7.85 -11.34 -11.24
N ARG A 141 -8.61 -12.05 -10.40
CA ARG A 141 -10.08 -12.07 -10.51
C ARG A 141 -10.71 -10.68 -10.37
N GLN A 142 -10.22 -9.88 -9.42
CA GLN A 142 -10.71 -8.50 -9.25
C GLN A 142 -10.41 -7.64 -10.46
N ARG A 143 -9.21 -7.81 -11.04
CA ARG A 143 -8.82 -7.11 -12.27
C ARG A 143 -9.72 -7.50 -13.45
N SER A 144 -10.01 -8.80 -13.62
CA SER A 144 -10.94 -9.28 -14.65
C SER A 144 -12.34 -8.67 -14.49
N VAL A 145 -12.87 -8.65 -13.25
CA VAL A 145 -14.18 -8.02 -12.95
C VAL A 145 -14.19 -6.54 -13.36
N ILE A 146 -13.13 -5.80 -13.06
CA ILE A 146 -13.04 -4.36 -13.42
C ILE A 146 -13.00 -4.19 -14.94
N HIS A 147 -12.21 -4.98 -15.66
CA HIS A 147 -12.11 -4.90 -17.11
C HIS A 147 -13.43 -5.27 -17.80
N GLU A 148 -14.03 -6.40 -17.43
CA GLU A 148 -15.31 -6.85 -17.99
C GLU A 148 -16.42 -5.83 -17.72
N LEU A 149 -16.46 -5.25 -16.52
CA LEU A 149 -17.40 -4.22 -16.19
C LEU A 149 -17.17 -2.94 -17.00
N TYR A 150 -15.93 -2.54 -17.20
CA TYR A 150 -15.60 -1.39 -18.05
C TYR A 150 -16.06 -1.59 -19.50
N ASP A 151 -15.79 -2.76 -20.08
CA ASP A 151 -16.21 -3.09 -21.44
C ASP A 151 -17.75 -3.07 -21.59
N GLU A 152 -18.47 -3.53 -20.56
CA GLU A 152 -19.92 -3.52 -20.57
C GLU A 152 -20.50 -2.11 -20.42
N LEU A 153 -19.91 -1.28 -19.57
CA LEU A 153 -20.27 0.13 -19.45
C LEU A 153 -20.03 0.87 -20.77
N GLN A 154 -18.92 0.61 -21.43
CA GLN A 154 -18.61 1.21 -22.73
C GLN A 154 -19.64 0.79 -23.80
N ARG A 155 -19.99 -0.50 -23.87
CA ARG A 155 -21.03 -1.01 -24.78
C ARG A 155 -22.43 -0.43 -24.51
N GLY A 156 -22.75 -0.27 -23.22
CA GLY A 156 -24.05 0.26 -22.78
C GLY A 156 -24.18 1.77 -22.88
N GLY A 157 -23.09 2.51 -23.05
CA GLY A 157 -23.09 3.98 -23.08
C GLY A 157 -23.45 4.56 -21.70
N ASP A 158 -24.55 5.31 -21.66
CA ASP A 158 -25.07 5.94 -20.44
C ASP A 158 -26.08 5.08 -19.65
N ARG A 159 -26.55 3.95 -20.25
CA ARG A 159 -27.67 3.14 -19.70
C ARG A 159 -27.40 2.62 -18.30
N HIS A 160 -26.15 2.27 -18.02
CA HIS A 160 -25.73 1.63 -16.77
C HIS A 160 -25.07 2.59 -15.78
N LEU A 161 -24.96 3.88 -16.17
CA LEU A 161 -24.39 4.90 -15.29
C LEU A 161 -25.35 5.27 -14.16
N ALA A 162 -24.78 5.58 -13.02
CA ALA A 162 -25.52 6.20 -11.92
C ALA A 162 -26.14 7.54 -12.37
N PRO A 163 -27.30 7.92 -11.83
CA PRO A 163 -27.99 9.15 -12.25
C PRO A 163 -27.10 10.40 -12.22
N ALA A 164 -26.23 10.51 -11.22
CA ALA A 164 -25.30 11.63 -11.07
C ALA A 164 -24.29 11.75 -12.22
N LEU A 165 -23.86 10.62 -12.80
CA LEU A 165 -22.84 10.58 -13.86
C LEU A 165 -23.41 10.70 -15.28
N ARG A 166 -24.73 10.56 -15.44
CA ARG A 166 -25.38 10.69 -16.78
C ARG A 166 -25.26 12.09 -17.32
N ALA A 167 -25.39 13.11 -16.47
CA ALA A 167 -25.25 14.50 -16.89
C ALA A 167 -23.82 14.79 -17.39
N ASP A 168 -22.80 14.27 -16.68
CA ASP A 168 -21.40 14.42 -17.08
C ASP A 168 -21.12 13.69 -18.40
N PHE A 169 -21.69 12.49 -18.59
CA PHE A 169 -21.58 11.75 -19.84
C PHE A 169 -22.19 12.48 -21.02
N ALA A 170 -23.39 13.07 -20.83
CA ALA A 170 -24.06 13.85 -21.86
C ALA A 170 -23.35 15.15 -22.22
N ALA A 171 -22.63 15.75 -21.23
CA ALA A 171 -21.84 16.96 -21.42
C ALA A 171 -20.42 16.69 -21.94
N ALA A 172 -19.99 15.41 -22.02
CA ALA A 172 -18.65 15.03 -22.44
C ALA A 172 -18.34 15.49 -23.88
N ALA A 173 -17.29 16.28 -24.04
CA ALA A 173 -16.93 16.91 -25.31
C ALA A 173 -16.37 15.91 -26.34
N ASP A 174 -15.76 14.83 -25.88
CA ASP A 174 -15.09 13.83 -26.69
C ASP A 174 -15.13 12.43 -26.07
N ASP A 175 -14.53 11.46 -26.75
CA ASP A 175 -14.48 10.07 -26.29
C ASP A 175 -13.60 9.89 -25.04
N ALA A 176 -12.55 10.69 -24.88
CA ALA A 176 -11.71 10.65 -23.68
C ALA A 176 -12.49 11.13 -22.44
N ALA A 177 -13.29 12.17 -22.58
CA ALA A 177 -14.19 12.64 -21.52
C ALA A 177 -15.27 11.59 -21.17
N ARG A 178 -15.85 10.90 -22.17
CA ARG A 178 -16.79 9.79 -21.92
C ARG A 178 -16.11 8.62 -21.23
N GLN A 179 -14.91 8.26 -21.67
CA GLN A 179 -14.10 7.22 -21.02
C GLN A 179 -13.87 7.52 -19.54
N ARG A 180 -13.56 8.76 -19.22
CA ARG A 180 -13.40 9.21 -17.84
C ARG A 180 -14.63 8.96 -16.99
N VAL A 181 -15.84 9.21 -17.51
CA VAL A 181 -17.10 8.98 -16.77
C VAL A 181 -17.30 7.50 -16.47
N TRP A 182 -16.98 6.58 -17.39
CA TRP A 182 -17.06 5.14 -17.10
C TRP A 182 -16.07 4.71 -16.03
N ILE A 183 -14.84 5.27 -16.05
CA ILE A 183 -13.84 5.04 -15.00
C ILE A 183 -14.35 5.56 -13.65
N ASP A 184 -14.90 6.78 -13.61
CA ASP A 184 -15.45 7.39 -12.40
C ASP A 184 -16.64 6.59 -11.85
N GLN A 185 -17.46 5.99 -12.73
CA GLN A 185 -18.52 5.06 -12.31
C GLN A 185 -17.94 3.87 -11.56
N ILE A 186 -16.90 3.23 -12.07
CA ILE A 186 -16.27 2.06 -11.40
C ILE A 186 -15.60 2.51 -10.11
N ALA A 187 -14.83 3.59 -10.12
CA ALA A 187 -14.13 4.12 -8.97
C ALA A 187 -15.05 4.58 -7.83
N SER A 188 -16.30 4.91 -8.12
CA SER A 188 -17.31 5.27 -7.11
C SER A 188 -17.95 4.08 -6.39
N LEU A 189 -17.69 2.85 -6.87
CA LEU A 189 -18.27 1.63 -6.29
C LEU A 189 -17.42 1.11 -5.12
N THR A 190 -18.09 0.53 -4.14
CA THR A 190 -17.42 -0.36 -3.17
C THR A 190 -17.18 -1.73 -3.81
N ASP A 191 -16.28 -2.55 -3.25
CA ASP A 191 -15.99 -3.90 -3.75
C ASP A 191 -17.27 -4.72 -3.95
N ASP A 192 -18.13 -4.75 -2.95
CA ASP A 192 -19.43 -5.44 -3.02
C ASP A 192 -20.34 -4.92 -4.10
N SER A 193 -20.43 -3.61 -4.27
CA SER A 193 -21.30 -3.01 -5.29
C SER A 193 -20.74 -3.21 -6.69
N CYS A 194 -19.41 -3.25 -6.84
CA CYS A 194 -18.75 -3.58 -8.09
C CYS A 194 -19.06 -5.02 -8.51
N VAL A 195 -18.89 -6.00 -7.61
CA VAL A 195 -19.22 -7.40 -7.87
C VAL A 195 -20.71 -7.57 -8.22
N ARG A 196 -21.62 -6.96 -7.47
CA ARG A 196 -23.06 -7.01 -7.78
C ARG A 196 -23.40 -6.38 -9.13
N LEU A 197 -22.76 -5.28 -9.48
CA LEU A 197 -22.98 -4.64 -10.78
C LEU A 197 -22.47 -5.53 -11.91
N HIS A 198 -21.28 -6.11 -11.76
CA HIS A 198 -20.70 -7.05 -12.71
C HIS A 198 -21.63 -8.27 -12.94
N GLN A 199 -22.07 -8.94 -11.86
CA GLN A 199 -23.00 -10.07 -11.95
C GLN A 199 -24.30 -9.72 -12.70
N ARG A 200 -24.80 -8.53 -12.49
CA ARG A 200 -26.04 -8.07 -13.13
C ARG A 200 -25.88 -7.77 -14.62
N LEU A 201 -24.74 -7.21 -15.02
CA LEU A 201 -24.54 -6.74 -16.39
C LEU A 201 -23.82 -7.76 -17.28
N VAL A 202 -22.84 -8.48 -16.75
CA VAL A 202 -21.99 -9.39 -17.52
C VAL A 202 -22.48 -10.83 -17.45
N GLN A 203 -22.91 -11.32 -16.28
CA GLN A 203 -23.30 -12.72 -16.12
C GLN A 203 -24.75 -13.04 -16.53
N ARG A 204 -25.57 -12.02 -16.84
CA ARG A 204 -26.95 -12.19 -17.31
C ARG A 204 -27.12 -11.96 -18.82
N SER A 205 -26.03 -11.68 -19.51
CA SER A 205 -25.94 -11.65 -20.97
C SER A 205 -25.58 -13.02 -21.48
#